data_f613d9eb40849c5592a91c6a08fdcfc6
#
_entry.id   f613d9eb40849c5592a91c6a08fdcfc6
#
_cell.length_a   1.000
_cell.length_b   1.000
_cell.length_c   1.000
_cell.angle_alpha   90.00
_cell.angle_beta   90.00
_cell.angle_gamma   90.00
#
_symmetry.space_group_name_H-M   'P 1'
#
loop_
_entity.id
_entity.type
_entity.pdbx_description
1 polymer ?
#
loop_
_entity_poly.entity_id
_entity_poly.type
_entity_poly.pdbx_seq_one_letter_code
_entity_poly.pdbx_strand_id
1 'polypeptide(L)'
;VPTTPGRILPILVFGLLAACAHGAAPDSPRPRVIVSTDAGGTDFDDFQSLVHLLLCTDTLDLEGLLSSPYGGGRKEHILRVIDVYARDYPNLRTHSARYPAPDALRAITKQGETEVAPYAGVRRPTEGSEWIVRCARRDDPRPLHILVWGGIEDLAQALHDAPDILPKLRVYYIGGPNKKWTPDAYHYIATRHPALWMIECNESYQGWFNGGDMSGDLANDTFVQAHVAGHGALGDYFAGGIAFQGTTRTAIRMGDSPAVTWLLQGNPADPTQPGWRGQFVRAWPRPYVVFDRITTPADRIEQFSIFELVLPPGANAPAQPEARLVIENQSLVGTVDAAGAMRFRFSPKEAKAYRYTIRSNAPALDGLTGGLTSVQPAPEAALRPDPQLPNWWTDDPSPAQMEGRLIGAKTVNRWRADFLRDFAARLERCRAPKP
;
A
#
# COMPACT_ATOMS: atom_id res chain seq x y z
N VAL A 1 26.49 -71.21 -30.10
CA VAL A 1 26.08 -70.75 -28.79
C VAL A 1 25.19 -69.52 -28.98
N PRO A 2 23.88 -69.58 -28.74
CA PRO A 2 22.98 -68.41 -28.90
C PRO A 2 22.92 -67.58 -27.60
N THR A 3 23.08 -66.27 -27.76
CA THR A 3 22.95 -65.26 -26.73
C THR A 3 21.49 -64.80 -26.64
N THR A 4 20.92 -64.91 -25.45
CA THR A 4 19.59 -64.47 -25.09
C THR A 4 19.55 -62.93 -24.87
N PRO A 5 18.51 -62.20 -25.31
CA PRO A 5 18.38 -60.77 -25.03
C PRO A 5 17.74 -60.53 -23.65
N GLY A 6 18.41 -59.70 -22.84
CA GLY A 6 17.94 -59.27 -21.57
C GLY A 6 16.70 -58.34 -21.65
N ARG A 7 15.68 -58.65 -20.83
CA ARG A 7 14.48 -57.82 -20.63
C ARG A 7 14.84 -56.60 -19.80
N ILE A 8 14.64 -55.41 -20.35
CA ILE A 8 14.67 -54.14 -19.60
C ILE A 8 13.27 -53.92 -19.02
N LEU A 9 13.21 -53.89 -17.71
CA LEU A 9 12.01 -53.55 -16.96
C LEU A 9 11.94 -52.02 -16.81
N PRO A 10 10.83 -51.33 -17.14
CA PRO A 10 10.72 -49.88 -16.90
C PRO A 10 10.46 -49.63 -15.43
N ILE A 11 11.35 -48.88 -14.80
CA ILE A 11 11.14 -48.32 -13.44
C ILE A 11 10.16 -47.13 -13.56
N LEU A 12 8.94 -47.33 -13.15
CA LEU A 12 7.98 -46.21 -12.93
C LEU A 12 8.41 -45.44 -11.68
N VAL A 13 8.95 -44.26 -11.88
CA VAL A 13 9.17 -43.29 -10.80
C VAL A 13 7.84 -42.58 -10.54
N PHE A 14 7.13 -42.98 -9.51
CA PHE A 14 6.03 -42.20 -8.96
C PHE A 14 6.59 -40.99 -8.24
N GLY A 15 6.55 -39.84 -8.90
CA GLY A 15 6.80 -38.55 -8.26
C GLY A 15 5.66 -38.21 -7.31
N LEU A 16 5.85 -38.40 -6.00
CA LEU A 16 4.98 -37.81 -4.99
C LEU A 16 5.15 -36.28 -5.02
N LEU A 17 4.21 -35.60 -5.65
CA LEU A 17 4.03 -34.16 -5.42
C LEU A 17 3.46 -33.97 -4.01
N ALA A 18 4.33 -33.79 -3.03
CA ALA A 18 3.93 -33.31 -1.72
C ALA A 18 3.50 -31.84 -1.87
N ALA A 19 2.20 -31.59 -1.86
CA ALA A 19 1.63 -30.28 -1.66
C ALA A 19 2.04 -29.82 -0.26
N CYS A 20 3.07 -28.98 -0.18
CA CYS A 20 3.44 -28.32 1.06
C CYS A 20 2.34 -27.31 1.43
N ALA A 21 1.35 -27.77 2.19
CA ALA A 21 0.51 -26.86 2.97
C ALA A 21 1.41 -26.19 4.02
N HIS A 22 1.92 -25.01 3.72
CA HIS A 22 2.64 -24.19 4.68
C HIS A 22 1.65 -23.54 5.63
N GLY A 23 1.03 -24.33 6.50
CA GLY A 23 0.47 -23.85 7.73
C GLY A 23 1.62 -23.46 8.66
N ALA A 24 1.69 -22.21 9.13
CA ALA A 24 2.62 -21.83 10.18
C ALA A 24 2.49 -22.81 11.35
N ALA A 25 3.61 -23.28 11.87
CA ALA A 25 3.64 -24.14 13.05
C ALA A 25 2.81 -23.47 14.18
N PRO A 26 2.03 -24.24 14.97
CA PRO A 26 1.10 -23.68 15.96
C PRO A 26 1.74 -22.78 17.03
N ASP A 27 3.06 -22.74 17.16
CA ASP A 27 3.81 -22.00 18.19
C ASP A 27 4.68 -20.85 17.65
N SER A 28 4.66 -20.54 16.35
CA SER A 28 5.40 -19.39 15.86
C SER A 28 4.73 -18.11 16.34
N PRO A 29 5.50 -17.13 16.87
CA PRO A 29 4.94 -15.87 17.32
C PRO A 29 4.32 -15.12 16.12
N ARG A 30 3.05 -14.73 16.27
CA ARG A 30 2.32 -13.99 15.22
C ARG A 30 2.95 -12.62 15.00
N PRO A 31 3.05 -12.13 13.76
CA PRO A 31 3.47 -10.76 13.50
C PRO A 31 2.53 -9.75 14.17
N ARG A 32 3.10 -8.74 14.83
CA ARG A 32 2.38 -7.58 15.36
C ARG A 32 2.07 -6.63 14.24
N VAL A 33 0.82 -6.18 14.10
CA VAL A 33 0.36 -5.44 12.91
C VAL A 33 -0.50 -4.25 13.28
N ILE A 34 -0.23 -3.11 12.67
CA ILE A 34 -1.16 -1.98 12.53
C ILE A 34 -1.41 -1.79 11.03
N VAL A 35 -2.67 -1.59 10.66
CA VAL A 35 -3.07 -1.19 9.31
C VAL A 35 -3.54 0.26 9.35
N SER A 36 -3.01 1.10 8.46
CA SER A 36 -3.46 2.46 8.20
C SER A 36 -4.06 2.50 6.78
N THR A 37 -5.35 2.79 6.66
CA THR A 37 -6.14 2.67 5.44
C THR A 37 -6.91 3.95 5.15
N ASP A 38 -7.09 4.30 3.88
CA ASP A 38 -7.97 5.38 3.45
C ASP A 38 -9.34 4.89 2.97
N ALA A 39 -9.81 3.76 3.52
CA ALA A 39 -11.13 3.19 3.23
C ALA A 39 -12.24 4.24 3.26
N GLY A 40 -13.00 4.35 2.16
CA GLY A 40 -14.01 5.38 1.96
C GLY A 40 -13.46 6.73 1.50
N GLY A 41 -12.15 6.83 1.24
CA GLY A 41 -11.46 8.02 0.72
C GLY A 41 -11.54 8.15 -0.81
N THR A 42 -10.57 7.56 -1.52
CA THR A 42 -10.43 7.77 -2.97
C THR A 42 -10.97 6.64 -3.84
N ASP A 43 -10.98 5.40 -3.36
CA ASP A 43 -11.54 4.25 -4.07
C ASP A 43 -12.11 3.17 -3.12
N PHE A 44 -12.40 1.97 -3.64
CA PHE A 44 -13.14 0.92 -2.92
C PHE A 44 -12.29 -0.30 -2.57
N ASP A 45 -11.04 -0.39 -3.04
CA ASP A 45 -10.23 -1.60 -2.92
C ASP A 45 -9.76 -1.86 -1.48
N ASP A 46 -9.63 -0.83 -0.66
CA ASP A 46 -9.44 -0.95 0.79
C ASP A 46 -10.50 -1.81 1.45
N PHE A 47 -11.77 -1.66 1.07
CA PHE A 47 -12.84 -2.49 1.65
C PHE A 47 -12.66 -3.97 1.33
N GLN A 48 -12.21 -4.29 0.11
CA GLN A 48 -11.90 -5.67 -0.28
C GLN A 48 -10.68 -6.18 0.48
N SER A 49 -9.65 -5.35 0.62
CA SER A 49 -8.43 -5.67 1.36
C SER A 49 -8.69 -5.81 2.87
N LEU A 50 -9.64 -5.05 3.44
CA LEU A 50 -10.11 -5.22 4.82
C LEU A 50 -10.82 -6.56 5.02
N VAL A 51 -11.64 -7.00 4.07
CA VAL A 51 -12.24 -8.36 4.12
C VAL A 51 -11.13 -9.41 4.17
N HIS A 52 -10.13 -9.31 3.29
CA HIS A 52 -8.99 -10.24 3.28
C HIS A 52 -8.22 -10.19 4.61
N LEU A 53 -7.89 -9.00 5.12
CA LEU A 53 -7.21 -8.84 6.40
C LEU A 53 -7.97 -9.52 7.54
N LEU A 54 -9.28 -9.29 7.65
CA LEU A 54 -10.09 -9.84 8.74
C LEU A 54 -10.14 -11.37 8.71
N LEU A 55 -10.10 -11.97 7.52
CA LEU A 55 -10.00 -13.43 7.35
C LEU A 55 -8.62 -14.00 7.75
N CYS A 56 -7.59 -13.14 7.85
CA CYS A 56 -6.24 -13.53 8.24
C CYS A 56 -5.91 -13.25 9.71
N THR A 57 -6.84 -12.68 10.48
CA THR A 57 -6.58 -12.25 11.87
C THR A 57 -6.29 -13.38 12.84
N ASP A 58 -6.56 -14.63 12.49
CA ASP A 58 -6.14 -15.80 13.27
C ASP A 58 -4.63 -16.05 13.22
N THR A 59 -3.94 -15.51 12.21
CA THR A 59 -2.50 -15.66 11.99
C THR A 59 -1.71 -14.39 12.32
N LEU A 60 -2.38 -13.26 12.57
CA LEU A 60 -1.79 -11.96 12.87
C LEU A 60 -2.13 -11.53 14.29
N ASP A 61 -1.25 -10.76 14.91
CA ASP A 61 -1.49 -10.05 16.17
C ASP A 61 -1.86 -8.59 15.82
N LEU A 62 -3.15 -8.40 15.45
CA LEU A 62 -3.65 -7.12 14.97
C LEU A 62 -3.81 -6.16 16.14
N GLU A 63 -2.97 -5.12 16.19
CA GLU A 63 -2.91 -4.16 17.27
C GLU A 63 -3.57 -2.82 16.94
N GLY A 64 -3.85 -2.53 15.66
CA GLY A 64 -4.49 -1.28 15.26
C GLY A 64 -5.10 -1.33 13.87
N LEU A 65 -6.23 -0.63 13.72
CA LEU A 65 -6.89 -0.30 12.47
C LEU A 65 -7.09 1.22 12.44
N LEU A 66 -6.29 1.90 11.63
CA LEU A 66 -6.29 3.37 11.59
C LEU A 66 -6.95 3.84 10.30
N SER A 67 -7.84 4.83 10.41
CA SER A 67 -8.38 5.53 9.25
C SER A 67 -7.51 6.77 9.00
N SER A 68 -6.78 6.78 7.89
CA SER A 68 -5.93 7.89 7.46
C SER A 68 -6.30 8.26 6.01
N PRO A 69 -7.49 8.85 5.81
CA PRO A 69 -8.09 8.98 4.50
C PRO A 69 -7.69 10.25 3.76
N TYR A 70 -7.77 10.15 2.43
CA TYR A 70 -7.91 11.29 1.56
C TYR A 70 -9.41 11.47 1.23
N GLY A 71 -9.94 12.67 1.49
CA GLY A 71 -11.37 12.96 1.22
C GLY A 71 -12.32 12.49 2.31
N GLY A 72 -13.38 11.75 1.94
CA GLY A 72 -14.52 11.45 2.80
C GLY A 72 -14.39 10.25 3.73
N GLY A 73 -13.29 9.47 3.64
CA GLY A 73 -13.08 8.29 4.49
C GLY A 73 -13.01 8.65 5.98
N ARG A 74 -13.48 7.75 6.83
CA ARG A 74 -13.43 7.87 8.30
C ARG A 74 -13.40 6.48 8.92
N LYS A 75 -13.07 6.38 10.21
CA LYS A 75 -13.05 5.12 10.95
C LYS A 75 -14.37 4.33 10.88
N GLU A 76 -15.49 5.01 10.68
CA GLU A 76 -16.81 4.38 10.50
C GLU A 76 -16.85 3.43 9.30
N HIS A 77 -16.01 3.66 8.28
CA HIS A 77 -15.90 2.75 7.14
C HIS A 77 -15.24 1.42 7.53
N ILE A 78 -14.21 1.47 8.39
CA ILE A 78 -13.58 0.28 8.97
C ILE A 78 -14.57 -0.45 9.88
N LEU A 79 -15.25 0.29 10.76
CA LEU A 79 -16.26 -0.26 11.68
C LEU A 79 -17.37 -1.00 10.93
N ARG A 80 -17.80 -0.48 9.78
CA ARG A 80 -18.79 -1.15 8.92
C ARG A 80 -18.31 -2.54 8.47
N VAL A 81 -17.05 -2.70 8.08
CA VAL A 81 -16.52 -4.01 7.69
C VAL A 81 -16.42 -4.94 8.91
N ILE A 82 -16.09 -4.41 10.09
CA ILE A 82 -16.11 -5.16 11.35
C ILE A 82 -17.52 -5.63 11.70
N ASP A 83 -18.56 -4.84 11.41
CA ASP A 83 -19.95 -5.24 11.62
C ASP A 83 -20.36 -6.40 10.69
N VAL A 84 -19.83 -6.44 9.48
CA VAL A 84 -20.00 -7.59 8.58
C VAL A 84 -19.24 -8.81 9.12
N TYR A 85 -17.99 -8.66 9.55
CA TYR A 85 -17.20 -9.71 10.18
C TYR A 85 -17.89 -10.31 11.40
N ALA A 86 -18.57 -9.48 12.21
CA ALA A 86 -19.28 -9.93 13.40
C ALA A 86 -20.36 -10.98 13.10
N ARG A 87 -20.93 -10.95 11.88
CA ARG A 87 -21.94 -11.93 11.44
C ARG A 87 -21.31 -13.30 11.15
N ASP A 88 -20.06 -13.33 10.66
CA ASP A 88 -19.33 -14.56 10.35
C ASP A 88 -18.47 -15.04 11.52
N TYR A 89 -18.25 -14.22 12.53
CA TYR A 89 -17.40 -14.54 13.67
C TYR A 89 -17.75 -15.86 14.37
N PRO A 90 -19.02 -16.23 14.59
CA PRO A 90 -19.36 -17.54 15.17
C PRO A 90 -18.79 -18.71 14.36
N ASN A 91 -18.83 -18.63 13.02
CA ASN A 91 -18.31 -19.68 12.15
C ASN A 91 -16.76 -19.67 12.15
N LEU A 92 -16.14 -18.51 11.99
CA LEU A 92 -14.68 -18.34 12.04
C LEU A 92 -14.07 -18.91 13.33
N ARG A 93 -14.73 -18.71 14.47
CA ARG A 93 -14.32 -19.23 15.78
C ARG A 93 -14.31 -20.76 15.85
N THR A 94 -15.09 -21.47 15.04
CA THR A 94 -15.05 -22.93 14.98
C THR A 94 -13.76 -23.47 14.34
N HIS A 95 -13.13 -22.65 13.46
CA HIS A 95 -11.88 -22.99 12.79
C HIS A 95 -10.65 -22.59 13.60
N SER A 96 -10.72 -21.47 14.32
CA SER A 96 -9.61 -21.00 15.17
C SER A 96 -10.11 -20.13 16.31
N ALA A 97 -9.74 -20.49 17.54
CA ALA A 97 -9.98 -19.65 18.72
C ALA A 97 -9.19 -18.32 18.68
N ARG A 98 -8.26 -18.17 17.73
CA ARG A 98 -7.41 -16.97 17.58
C ARG A 98 -8.10 -15.82 16.84
N TYR A 99 -9.24 -16.05 16.16
CA TYR A 99 -10.02 -14.96 15.58
C TYR A 99 -10.46 -13.98 16.68
N PRO A 100 -10.13 -12.68 16.57
CA PRO A 100 -10.47 -11.70 17.60
C PRO A 100 -11.98 -11.45 17.64
N ALA A 101 -12.48 -11.20 18.84
CA ALA A 101 -13.89 -10.79 18.99
C ALA A 101 -14.12 -9.43 18.27
N PRO A 102 -15.31 -9.21 17.67
CA PRO A 102 -15.61 -7.96 16.98
C PRO A 102 -15.39 -6.71 17.86
N ASP A 103 -15.72 -6.77 19.15
CA ASP A 103 -15.52 -5.65 20.07
C ASP A 103 -14.03 -5.37 20.32
N ALA A 104 -13.17 -6.40 20.30
CA ALA A 104 -11.73 -6.20 20.38
C ALA A 104 -11.21 -5.46 19.13
N LEU A 105 -11.72 -5.77 17.94
CA LEU A 105 -11.39 -5.06 16.70
C LEU A 105 -11.88 -3.60 16.73
N ARG A 106 -13.11 -3.35 17.23
CA ARG A 106 -13.63 -1.99 17.40
C ARG A 106 -12.78 -1.17 18.38
N ALA A 107 -12.31 -1.77 19.46
CA ALA A 107 -11.48 -1.09 20.47
C ALA A 107 -10.13 -0.61 19.93
N ILE A 108 -9.55 -1.29 18.95
CA ILE A 108 -8.28 -0.92 18.31
C ILE A 108 -8.47 -0.08 17.03
N THR A 109 -9.71 0.24 16.64
CA THR A 109 -10.01 1.11 15.50
C THR A 109 -9.90 2.57 15.92
N LYS A 110 -9.04 3.34 15.24
CA LYS A 110 -8.72 4.73 15.59
C LYS A 110 -8.92 5.66 14.41
N GLN A 111 -9.32 6.90 14.68
CA GLN A 111 -9.31 7.96 13.68
C GLN A 111 -7.91 8.57 13.62
N GLY A 112 -7.27 8.47 12.46
CA GLY A 112 -6.06 9.18 12.14
C GLY A 112 -6.32 10.54 11.49
N GLU A 113 -5.30 11.06 10.79
CA GLU A 113 -5.39 12.35 10.11
C GLU A 113 -6.45 12.30 9.01
N THR A 114 -7.19 13.40 8.85
CA THR A 114 -8.25 13.56 7.85
C THR A 114 -7.90 14.56 6.75
N GLU A 115 -6.78 15.23 6.89
CA GLU A 115 -6.29 16.24 5.97
C GLU A 115 -4.88 15.87 5.48
N VAL A 116 -4.57 16.18 4.24
CA VAL A 116 -3.20 16.03 3.72
C VAL A 116 -2.21 16.86 4.54
N ALA A 117 -1.00 16.35 4.69
CA ALA A 117 0.04 17.04 5.44
C ALA A 117 0.31 18.44 4.88
N PRO A 118 0.58 19.44 5.72
CA PRO A 118 1.13 20.72 5.26
C PRO A 118 2.56 20.53 4.73
N TYR A 119 3.11 21.56 4.10
CA TYR A 119 4.47 21.56 3.56
C TYR A 119 5.56 21.11 4.57
N ALA A 120 5.34 21.32 5.87
CA ALA A 120 6.21 20.82 6.93
C ALA A 120 6.22 19.29 7.08
N GLY A 121 5.24 18.60 6.48
CA GLY A 121 5.10 17.14 6.51
C GLY A 121 4.41 16.56 7.75
N VAL A 122 4.24 17.37 8.78
CA VAL A 122 3.59 17.01 10.04
C VAL A 122 2.73 18.18 10.53
N ARG A 123 1.71 17.88 11.35
CA ARG A 123 0.77 18.91 11.85
C ARG A 123 0.62 18.86 13.36
N ARG A 124 -0.07 17.87 13.86
CA ARG A 124 -0.40 17.65 15.28
C ARG A 124 -0.68 16.18 15.54
N PRO A 125 -0.53 15.70 16.77
CA PRO A 125 -0.92 14.34 17.13
C PRO A 125 -2.39 14.06 16.80
N THR A 126 -2.65 12.84 16.37
CA THR A 126 -3.97 12.27 16.10
C THR A 126 -4.18 11.05 16.99
N GLU A 127 -5.43 10.57 17.12
CA GLU A 127 -5.69 9.29 17.80
C GLU A 127 -4.89 8.15 17.14
N GLY A 128 -4.73 8.20 15.79
CA GLY A 128 -3.97 7.21 15.03
C GLY A 128 -2.46 7.28 15.30
N SER A 129 -1.85 8.47 15.21
CA SER A 129 -0.41 8.63 15.45
C SER A 129 -0.01 8.28 16.88
N GLU A 130 -0.81 8.71 17.89
CA GLU A 130 -0.60 8.33 19.29
C GLU A 130 -0.74 6.82 19.50
N TRP A 131 -1.66 6.17 18.78
CA TRP A 131 -1.83 4.72 18.85
C TRP A 131 -0.63 3.96 18.31
N ILE A 132 -0.02 4.42 17.20
CA ILE A 132 1.25 3.88 16.69
C ILE A 132 2.33 3.96 17.78
N VAL A 133 2.52 5.14 18.38
CA VAL A 133 3.50 5.36 19.45
C VAL A 133 3.26 4.41 20.61
N ARG A 134 2.01 4.32 21.07
CA ARG A 134 1.63 3.45 22.19
C ARG A 134 1.93 1.97 21.91
N CYS A 135 1.58 1.47 20.72
CA CYS A 135 1.84 0.08 20.35
C CYS A 135 3.34 -0.18 20.19
N ALA A 136 4.10 0.74 19.58
CA ALA A 136 5.54 0.61 19.39
C ALA A 136 6.32 0.63 20.72
N ARG A 137 5.84 1.34 21.74
CA ARG A 137 6.46 1.40 23.07
C ARG A 137 6.10 0.24 23.99
N ARG A 138 5.22 -0.68 23.56
CA ARG A 138 4.98 -1.90 24.33
C ARG A 138 6.29 -2.67 24.52
N ASP A 139 6.43 -3.31 25.67
CA ASP A 139 7.55 -4.21 25.97
C ASP A 139 7.31 -5.54 25.25
N ASP A 140 7.68 -5.57 23.98
CA ASP A 140 7.56 -6.73 23.09
C ASP A 140 8.78 -6.75 22.16
N PRO A 141 9.55 -7.85 22.13
CA PRO A 141 10.75 -7.95 21.30
C PRO A 141 10.46 -8.05 19.80
N ARG A 142 9.23 -8.40 19.43
CA ARG A 142 8.83 -8.49 18.02
C ARG A 142 8.70 -7.10 17.40
N PRO A 143 9.15 -6.91 16.16
CA PRO A 143 8.89 -5.65 15.45
C PRO A 143 7.39 -5.40 15.26
N LEU A 144 7.01 -4.13 15.22
CA LEU A 144 5.67 -3.70 14.86
C LEU A 144 5.63 -3.43 13.37
N HIS A 145 4.80 -4.19 12.64
CA HIS A 145 4.59 -4.00 11.22
C HIS A 145 3.46 -3.00 10.98
N ILE A 146 3.76 -1.95 10.20
CA ILE A 146 2.79 -0.93 9.82
C ILE A 146 2.49 -1.10 8.34
N LEU A 147 1.26 -1.47 8.01
CA LEU A 147 0.76 -1.58 6.64
C LEU A 147 0.04 -0.28 6.29
N VAL A 148 0.65 0.55 5.44
CA VAL A 148 0.08 1.85 5.05
C VAL A 148 -0.53 1.70 3.66
N TRP A 149 -1.85 1.76 3.58
CA TRP A 149 -2.66 1.60 2.38
C TRP A 149 -3.12 2.93 1.78
N GLY A 150 -3.14 3.99 2.60
CA GLY A 150 -3.56 5.33 2.24
C GLY A 150 -2.55 6.40 2.67
N GLY A 151 -3.01 7.39 3.44
CA GLY A 151 -2.19 8.46 3.99
C GLY A 151 -1.05 7.95 4.89
N ILE A 152 0.12 8.57 4.75
CA ILE A 152 1.29 8.27 5.58
C ILE A 152 1.48 9.30 6.71
N GLU A 153 0.52 10.20 6.86
CA GLU A 153 0.54 11.32 7.80
C GLU A 153 0.68 10.86 9.26
N ASP A 154 -0.11 9.86 9.65
CA ASP A 154 -0.07 9.36 11.04
C ASP A 154 1.28 8.71 11.38
N LEU A 155 1.91 8.04 10.42
CA LEU A 155 3.25 7.50 10.61
C LEU A 155 4.30 8.63 10.70
N ALA A 156 4.20 9.65 9.84
CA ALA A 156 5.08 10.82 9.88
C ALA A 156 4.96 11.55 11.22
N GLN A 157 3.74 11.76 11.71
CA GLN A 157 3.46 12.39 12.98
C GLN A 157 3.98 11.55 14.16
N ALA A 158 3.74 10.24 14.14
CA ALA A 158 4.23 9.33 15.19
C ALA A 158 5.77 9.33 15.30
N LEU A 159 6.47 9.35 14.17
CA LEU A 159 7.94 9.45 14.14
C LEU A 159 8.44 10.83 14.56
N HIS A 160 7.67 11.91 14.29
CA HIS A 160 7.98 13.25 14.75
C HIS A 160 7.90 13.36 16.28
N ASP A 161 6.81 12.86 16.84
CA ASP A 161 6.52 12.97 18.29
C ASP A 161 7.36 11.98 19.11
N ALA A 162 7.73 10.85 18.53
CA ALA A 162 8.44 9.76 19.20
C ALA A 162 9.50 9.10 18.31
N PRO A 163 10.60 9.78 17.97
CA PRO A 163 11.64 9.23 17.10
C PRO A 163 12.32 7.96 17.67
N ASP A 164 12.19 7.73 18.96
CA ASP A 164 12.67 6.53 19.67
C ASP A 164 12.02 5.22 19.18
N ILE A 165 10.83 5.29 18.57
CA ILE A 165 10.14 4.08 18.08
C ILE A 165 10.68 3.57 16.74
N LEU A 166 11.42 4.38 15.98
CA LEU A 166 11.89 4.08 14.64
C LEU A 166 12.51 2.69 14.48
N PRO A 167 13.43 2.20 15.34
CA PRO A 167 14.05 0.90 15.16
C PRO A 167 13.09 -0.29 15.36
N LYS A 168 11.94 -0.06 16.01
CA LYS A 168 10.92 -1.08 16.26
C LYS A 168 9.96 -1.28 15.09
N LEU A 169 9.95 -0.36 14.13
CA LEU A 169 8.98 -0.35 13.04
C LEU A 169 9.49 -1.09 11.80
N ARG A 170 8.57 -1.77 11.12
CA ARG A 170 8.72 -2.31 9.75
C ARG A 170 7.51 -1.86 8.95
N VAL A 171 7.75 -1.11 7.89
CA VAL A 171 6.67 -0.47 7.14
C VAL A 171 6.54 -1.08 5.75
N TYR A 172 5.30 -1.36 5.35
CA TYR A 172 4.94 -1.62 3.95
C TYR A 172 3.99 -0.50 3.50
N TYR A 173 4.45 0.33 2.60
CA TYR A 173 3.72 1.50 2.12
C TYR A 173 3.29 1.31 0.66
N ILE A 174 1.98 1.33 0.39
CA ILE A 174 1.42 1.42 -0.96
C ILE A 174 1.59 2.86 -1.44
N GLY A 175 2.83 3.17 -1.86
CA GLY A 175 3.27 4.56 -2.07
C GLY A 175 2.84 5.17 -3.39
N GLY A 176 2.77 4.37 -4.46
CA GLY A 176 2.53 4.87 -5.81
C GLY A 176 1.26 5.69 -5.97
N PRO A 177 0.07 5.17 -5.60
CA PRO A 177 -1.16 5.95 -5.66
C PRO A 177 -1.22 7.06 -4.60
N ASN A 178 -0.58 6.85 -3.45
CA ASN A 178 -0.77 7.68 -2.26
C ASN A 178 0.21 8.84 -2.12
N LYS A 179 1.47 8.70 -2.57
CA LYS A 179 2.45 9.81 -2.54
C LYS A 179 1.99 11.09 -3.23
N LYS A 180 1.22 10.96 -4.31
CA LYS A 180 0.71 12.15 -5.01
C LYS A 180 -0.20 13.02 -4.13
N TRP A 181 -0.91 12.41 -3.17
CA TRP A 181 -1.78 13.12 -2.24
C TRP A 181 -1.02 13.73 -1.07
N THR A 182 0.05 13.07 -0.63
CA THR A 182 0.84 13.44 0.55
C THR A 182 2.35 13.50 0.27
N PRO A 183 2.81 14.26 -0.72
CA PRO A 183 4.24 14.37 -1.02
C PRO A 183 5.02 14.94 0.18
N ASP A 184 4.39 15.78 0.99
CA ASP A 184 5.01 16.46 2.11
C ASP A 184 5.29 15.52 3.30
N ALA A 185 4.33 14.68 3.69
CA ALA A 185 4.55 13.67 4.75
C ALA A 185 5.59 12.63 4.32
N TYR A 186 5.54 12.17 3.06
CA TYR A 186 6.55 11.28 2.52
C TYR A 186 7.94 11.91 2.53
N HIS A 187 8.06 13.14 2.06
CA HIS A 187 9.33 13.88 2.06
C HIS A 187 9.88 14.07 3.48
N TYR A 188 8.99 14.35 4.44
CA TYR A 188 9.37 14.45 5.85
C TYR A 188 10.03 13.16 6.34
N ILE A 189 9.40 12.00 6.11
CA ILE A 189 9.96 10.71 6.51
C ILE A 189 11.29 10.45 5.82
N ALA A 190 11.35 10.65 4.49
CA ALA A 190 12.57 10.39 3.71
C ALA A 190 13.77 11.24 4.15
N THR A 191 13.53 12.47 4.62
CA THR A 191 14.59 13.40 5.02
C THR A 191 14.91 13.39 6.51
N ARG A 192 13.92 13.13 7.37
CA ARG A 192 14.08 13.18 8.84
C ARG A 192 14.28 11.80 9.47
N HIS A 193 13.78 10.76 8.81
CA HIS A 193 13.81 9.39 9.29
C HIS A 193 14.32 8.41 8.23
N PRO A 194 15.45 8.68 7.55
CA PRO A 194 15.94 7.87 6.42
C PRO A 194 16.34 6.46 6.81
N ALA A 195 16.59 6.22 8.10
CA ALA A 195 16.91 4.89 8.64
C ALA A 195 15.69 4.00 8.87
N LEU A 196 14.46 4.51 8.65
CA LEU A 196 13.23 3.71 8.76
C LEU A 196 13.33 2.47 7.86
N TRP A 197 12.94 1.32 8.39
CA TRP A 197 12.82 0.12 7.57
C TRP A 197 11.50 0.17 6.78
N MET A 198 11.57 0.30 5.46
CA MET A 198 10.39 0.49 4.63
C MET A 198 10.47 -0.22 3.28
N ILE A 199 9.39 -0.93 2.95
CA ILE A 199 9.06 -1.33 1.58
C ILE A 199 8.16 -0.24 1.00
N GLU A 200 8.63 0.43 -0.04
CA GLU A 200 7.90 1.42 -0.80
C GLU A 200 7.37 0.78 -2.08
N CYS A 201 6.18 0.21 -2.00
CA CYS A 201 5.49 -0.42 -3.12
C CYS A 201 4.74 0.65 -3.93
N ASN A 202 5.18 0.93 -5.16
CA ASN A 202 4.59 1.97 -5.99
C ASN A 202 3.64 1.42 -7.06
N GLU A 203 3.99 0.33 -7.72
CA GLU A 203 3.19 -0.26 -8.80
C GLU A 203 3.04 -1.79 -8.68
N SER A 204 3.98 -2.48 -8.05
CA SER A 204 3.94 -3.96 -7.98
C SER A 204 2.65 -4.49 -7.33
N TYR A 205 2.03 -3.74 -6.40
CA TYR A 205 0.74 -4.08 -5.80
C TYR A 205 -0.35 -4.33 -6.85
N GLN A 206 -0.29 -3.66 -8.00
CA GLN A 206 -1.25 -3.83 -9.08
C GLN A 206 -1.20 -5.22 -9.74
N GLY A 207 -0.10 -5.95 -9.54
CA GLY A 207 -0.01 -7.35 -9.95
C GLY A 207 -1.02 -8.26 -9.25
N TRP A 208 -1.65 -7.82 -8.17
CA TRP A 208 -2.72 -8.56 -7.51
C TRP A 208 -3.95 -8.75 -8.41
N PHE A 209 -4.26 -7.75 -9.22
CA PHE A 209 -5.45 -7.72 -10.08
C PHE A 209 -5.14 -7.51 -11.57
N ASN A 210 -3.87 -7.38 -11.95
CA ASN A 210 -3.43 -7.27 -13.35
C ASN A 210 -2.42 -8.37 -13.69
N GLY A 211 -2.68 -9.09 -14.77
CA GLY A 211 -1.77 -10.14 -15.28
C GLY A 211 -1.73 -11.43 -14.46
N GLY A 212 -0.70 -12.22 -14.70
CA GLY A 212 -0.63 -13.57 -14.16
C GLY A 212 -1.61 -14.53 -14.84
N ASP A 213 -1.94 -15.64 -14.17
CA ASP A 213 -2.93 -16.60 -14.69
C ASP A 213 -4.34 -16.04 -14.47
N MET A 214 -4.94 -15.51 -15.53
CA MET A 214 -6.30 -14.99 -15.56
C MET A 214 -7.28 -15.97 -16.22
N SER A 215 -6.89 -17.25 -16.38
CA SER A 215 -7.73 -18.25 -17.03
C SER A 215 -8.80 -18.81 -16.10
N GLY A 216 -9.91 -19.23 -16.69
CA GLY A 216 -11.00 -19.92 -16.00
C GLY A 216 -11.56 -19.13 -14.82
N ASP A 217 -11.59 -19.75 -13.64
CA ASP A 217 -12.08 -19.17 -12.40
C ASP A 217 -11.09 -18.22 -11.69
N LEU A 218 -9.88 -18.06 -12.24
CA LEU A 218 -8.89 -17.13 -11.70
C LEU A 218 -9.01 -15.71 -12.26
N ALA A 219 -9.87 -15.45 -13.26
CA ALA A 219 -10.15 -14.10 -13.72
C ALA A 219 -10.90 -13.30 -12.62
N ASN A 220 -10.74 -11.97 -12.61
CA ASN A 220 -11.21 -11.12 -11.52
C ASN A 220 -12.71 -11.27 -11.23
N ASP A 221 -13.53 -11.30 -12.28
CA ASP A 221 -15.00 -11.39 -12.13
C ASP A 221 -15.46 -12.82 -11.82
N THR A 222 -14.91 -13.80 -12.55
CA THR A 222 -15.32 -15.21 -12.38
C THR A 222 -14.87 -15.76 -11.03
N PHE A 223 -13.73 -15.32 -10.53
CA PHE A 223 -13.29 -15.71 -9.18
C PHE A 223 -14.28 -15.27 -8.11
N VAL A 224 -14.76 -14.03 -8.18
CA VAL A 224 -15.75 -13.54 -7.21
C VAL A 224 -17.04 -14.34 -7.27
N GLN A 225 -17.51 -14.66 -8.47
CA GLN A 225 -18.73 -15.47 -8.64
C GLN A 225 -18.56 -16.92 -8.13
N ALA A 226 -17.40 -17.52 -8.37
CA ALA A 226 -17.16 -18.92 -8.07
C ALA A 226 -16.74 -19.16 -6.61
N HIS A 227 -15.98 -18.25 -6.01
CA HIS A 227 -15.27 -18.49 -4.75
C HIS A 227 -15.53 -17.47 -3.64
N VAL A 228 -16.27 -16.38 -3.91
CA VAL A 228 -16.52 -15.32 -2.93
C VAL A 228 -18.01 -15.21 -2.61
N ALA A 229 -18.87 -15.10 -3.61
CA ALA A 229 -20.31 -15.01 -3.42
C ALA A 229 -20.86 -16.25 -2.69
N GLY A 230 -21.73 -16.04 -1.71
CA GLY A 230 -22.32 -17.12 -0.90
C GLY A 230 -21.39 -17.71 0.15
N HIS A 231 -20.23 -17.09 0.42
CA HIS A 231 -19.28 -17.52 1.43
C HIS A 231 -19.37 -16.65 2.69
N GLY A 232 -20.52 -16.67 3.34
CA GLY A 232 -20.80 -15.90 4.54
C GLY A 232 -21.07 -14.41 4.26
N ALA A 233 -21.21 -13.64 5.32
CA ALA A 233 -21.52 -12.22 5.24
C ALA A 233 -20.37 -11.40 4.62
N LEU A 234 -19.11 -11.77 4.90
CA LEU A 234 -17.92 -11.12 4.32
C LEU A 234 -17.83 -11.39 2.82
N GLY A 235 -18.09 -12.63 2.39
CA GLY A 235 -18.12 -12.98 0.98
C GLY A 235 -19.25 -12.26 0.23
N ASP A 236 -20.45 -12.23 0.80
CA ASP A 236 -21.60 -11.53 0.22
C ASP A 236 -21.39 -10.02 0.18
N TYR A 237 -20.78 -9.44 1.22
CA TYR A 237 -20.42 -8.03 1.23
C TYR A 237 -19.43 -7.68 0.10
N PHE A 238 -18.41 -8.52 -0.09
CA PHE A 238 -17.45 -8.37 -1.16
C PHE A 238 -18.10 -8.50 -2.55
N ALA A 239 -18.86 -9.59 -2.77
CA ALA A 239 -19.48 -9.95 -4.05
C ALA A 239 -20.72 -9.11 -4.37
N GLY A 240 -21.47 -8.67 -3.37
CA GLY A 240 -22.65 -7.81 -3.49
C GLY A 240 -22.33 -6.43 -4.05
N GLY A 241 -21.05 -6.15 -4.16
CA GLY A 241 -20.51 -4.92 -4.66
C GLY A 241 -20.45 -3.85 -3.57
N ILE A 242 -19.23 -3.48 -3.26
CA ILE A 242 -18.96 -2.38 -2.35
C ILE A 242 -19.34 -1.10 -3.07
N ALA A 243 -20.40 -0.45 -2.63
CA ALA A 243 -20.86 0.81 -3.20
C ALA A 243 -19.92 1.94 -2.79
N PHE A 244 -19.34 2.61 -3.76
CA PHE A 244 -18.43 3.73 -3.55
C PHE A 244 -18.63 4.79 -4.65
N GLN A 245 -18.86 6.04 -4.25
CA GLN A 245 -19.04 7.18 -5.16
C GLN A 245 -20.06 6.91 -6.30
N GLY A 246 -21.18 6.28 -5.98
CA GLY A 246 -22.26 5.98 -6.93
C GLY A 246 -21.96 4.82 -7.89
N THR A 247 -20.85 4.10 -7.72
CA THR A 247 -20.54 2.90 -8.48
C THR A 247 -20.44 1.69 -7.57
N THR A 248 -20.81 0.52 -8.09
CA THR A 248 -20.68 -0.77 -7.42
C THR A 248 -19.65 -1.60 -8.17
N ARG A 249 -18.68 -2.17 -7.46
CA ARG A 249 -17.61 -2.98 -8.03
C ARG A 249 -17.67 -4.38 -7.45
N THR A 250 -17.68 -5.38 -8.33
CA THR A 250 -17.78 -6.80 -7.96
C THR A 250 -16.53 -7.59 -8.29
N ALA A 251 -15.66 -7.10 -9.18
CA ALA A 251 -14.41 -7.77 -9.58
C ALA A 251 -13.32 -7.62 -8.51
N ILE A 252 -12.37 -8.55 -8.48
CA ILE A 252 -11.16 -8.44 -7.68
C ILE A 252 -10.41 -7.13 -8.02
N ARG A 253 -10.12 -6.35 -6.97
CA ARG A 253 -9.18 -5.24 -6.99
C ARG A 253 -8.13 -5.41 -5.89
N MET A 254 -8.52 -5.42 -4.61
CA MET A 254 -7.72 -5.79 -3.44
C MET A 254 -6.28 -5.26 -3.48
N GLY A 255 -6.11 -3.97 -3.83
CA GLY A 255 -4.79 -3.39 -4.10
C GLY A 255 -3.84 -3.41 -2.90
N ASP A 256 -4.37 -3.46 -1.67
CA ASP A 256 -3.58 -3.44 -0.44
C ASP A 256 -3.27 -4.84 0.10
N SER A 257 -3.90 -5.87 -0.47
CA SER A 257 -3.69 -7.26 -0.07
C SER A 257 -2.24 -7.76 -0.15
N PRO A 258 -1.38 -7.29 -1.07
CA PRO A 258 0.05 -7.59 -1.03
C PRO A 258 0.71 -7.22 0.30
N ALA A 259 0.31 -6.12 0.94
CA ALA A 259 0.81 -5.74 2.25
C ALA A 259 0.39 -6.74 3.34
N VAL A 260 -0.84 -7.29 3.28
CA VAL A 260 -1.31 -8.35 4.19
C VAL A 260 -0.48 -9.61 3.99
N THR A 261 -0.32 -10.05 2.74
CA THR A 261 0.39 -11.29 2.42
C THR A 261 1.89 -11.22 2.67
N TRP A 262 2.47 -10.03 2.83
CA TRP A 262 3.84 -9.87 3.32
C TRP A 262 4.08 -10.62 4.63
N LEU A 263 3.06 -10.70 5.48
CA LEU A 263 3.15 -11.32 6.80
C LEU A 263 2.62 -12.76 6.83
N LEU A 264 2.06 -13.25 5.74
CA LEU A 264 1.47 -14.59 5.64
C LEU A 264 2.40 -15.60 4.97
N GLN A 265 3.27 -15.13 4.07
CA GLN A 265 4.08 -16.01 3.23
C GLN A 265 5.48 -15.46 3.04
N GLY A 266 6.49 -16.33 3.20
CA GLY A 266 7.91 -16.00 3.04
C GLY A 266 8.52 -15.36 4.28
N ASN A 267 9.71 -14.76 4.11
CA ASN A 267 10.41 -14.07 5.20
C ASN A 267 10.11 -12.57 5.17
N PRO A 268 9.35 -12.02 6.13
CA PRO A 268 9.03 -10.60 6.14
C PRO A 268 10.25 -9.68 6.37
N ALA A 269 11.36 -10.22 6.90
CA ALA A 269 12.58 -9.44 7.12
C ALA A 269 13.44 -9.27 5.87
N ASP A 270 13.19 -10.04 4.81
CA ASP A 270 13.95 -9.96 3.55
C ASP A 270 13.05 -9.65 2.34
N PRO A 271 12.88 -8.36 1.99
CA PRO A 271 12.07 -7.95 0.86
C PRO A 271 12.59 -8.41 -0.51
N THR A 272 13.84 -8.84 -0.59
CA THR A 272 14.46 -9.26 -1.86
C THR A 272 14.07 -10.68 -2.26
N GLN A 273 13.52 -11.47 -1.34
CA GLN A 273 13.02 -12.80 -1.64
C GLN A 273 11.65 -12.74 -2.32
N PRO A 274 11.39 -13.62 -3.31
CA PRO A 274 10.09 -13.70 -3.94
C PRO A 274 9.00 -14.15 -2.95
N GLY A 275 7.80 -13.63 -3.12
CA GLY A 275 6.64 -13.97 -2.31
C GLY A 275 5.36 -13.32 -2.81
N TRP A 276 4.23 -13.62 -2.18
CA TRP A 276 2.92 -13.07 -2.57
C TRP A 276 2.86 -11.53 -2.46
N ARG A 277 3.68 -10.96 -1.57
CA ARG A 277 3.82 -9.51 -1.40
C ARG A 277 4.52 -8.79 -2.56
N GLY A 278 5.13 -9.57 -3.45
CA GLY A 278 6.10 -9.11 -4.44
C GLY A 278 7.55 -9.41 -4.06
N GLN A 279 8.46 -8.90 -4.87
CA GLN A 279 9.91 -8.97 -4.67
C GLN A 279 10.47 -7.59 -4.98
N PHE A 280 11.31 -7.08 -4.06
CA PHE A 280 11.76 -5.70 -4.11
C PHE A 280 13.29 -5.63 -4.21
N VAL A 281 13.77 -4.51 -4.74
CA VAL A 281 15.18 -4.17 -4.79
C VAL A 281 15.46 -3.01 -3.83
N ARG A 282 16.74 -2.76 -3.51
CA ARG A 282 17.12 -1.59 -2.71
C ARG A 282 16.71 -0.32 -3.42
N ALA A 283 16.13 0.61 -2.67
CA ALA A 283 15.77 1.92 -3.20
C ALA A 283 17.02 2.64 -3.69
N TRP A 284 16.93 3.28 -4.85
CA TRP A 284 17.98 4.14 -5.44
C TRP A 284 17.68 5.61 -5.11
N PRO A 285 18.68 6.53 -5.29
CA PRO A 285 18.44 7.94 -5.10
C PRO A 285 17.35 8.42 -6.06
N ARG A 286 16.19 8.78 -5.47
CA ARG A 286 15.10 9.36 -6.25
C ARG A 286 15.32 10.85 -6.36
N PRO A 287 15.22 11.43 -7.55
CA PRO A 287 15.41 12.85 -7.72
C PRO A 287 14.39 13.64 -6.89
N TYR A 288 14.88 14.52 -6.03
CA TYR A 288 14.13 15.64 -5.52
C TYR A 288 14.54 16.85 -6.35
N VAL A 289 13.66 17.26 -7.26
CA VAL A 289 14.00 18.27 -8.25
C VAL A 289 13.29 19.57 -7.94
N VAL A 290 14.07 20.62 -7.73
CA VAL A 290 13.57 21.97 -7.45
C VAL A 290 13.70 22.83 -8.72
N PHE A 291 12.58 23.45 -9.11
CA PHE A 291 12.54 24.42 -10.19
C PHE A 291 12.17 25.80 -9.63
N ASP A 292 12.98 26.79 -9.90
CA ASP A 292 12.79 28.20 -9.54
C ASP A 292 12.12 29.02 -10.66
N ARG A 293 11.53 28.35 -11.62
CA ARG A 293 10.82 28.88 -12.79
C ARG A 293 9.63 28.02 -13.17
N ILE A 294 8.73 28.55 -13.94
CA ILE A 294 7.69 27.77 -14.61
C ILE A 294 8.37 26.72 -15.50
N THR A 295 7.94 25.47 -15.35
CA THR A 295 8.47 24.35 -16.11
C THR A 295 7.74 24.16 -17.43
N THR A 296 8.35 23.43 -18.34
CA THR A 296 7.85 23.07 -19.66
C THR A 296 7.81 21.55 -19.82
N PRO A 297 7.13 21.00 -20.82
CA PRO A 297 7.17 19.55 -21.09
C PRO A 297 8.57 18.98 -21.39
N ALA A 298 9.58 19.83 -21.64
CA ALA A 298 10.98 19.40 -21.79
C ALA A 298 11.65 19.08 -20.43
N ASP A 299 11.12 19.61 -19.34
CA ASP A 299 11.60 19.32 -17.99
C ASP A 299 11.14 17.91 -17.60
N ARG A 300 12.10 17.04 -17.29
CA ARG A 300 11.85 15.61 -17.02
C ARG A 300 12.10 15.31 -15.56
N ILE A 301 11.24 14.46 -15.00
CA ILE A 301 11.35 13.95 -13.64
C ILE A 301 11.03 12.47 -13.60
N GLU A 302 11.69 11.72 -12.74
CA GLU A 302 11.38 10.29 -12.57
C GLU A 302 10.02 10.12 -11.88
N GLN A 303 9.26 9.11 -12.34
CA GLN A 303 7.99 8.70 -11.72
C GLN A 303 8.20 8.40 -10.23
N PHE A 304 7.24 8.79 -9.37
CA PHE A 304 7.27 8.67 -7.92
C PHE A 304 8.35 9.50 -7.20
N SER A 305 9.14 10.30 -7.90
CA SER A 305 10.02 11.30 -7.28
C SER A 305 9.23 12.55 -6.85
N ILE A 306 9.89 13.51 -6.22
CA ILE A 306 9.26 14.76 -5.83
C ILE A 306 9.74 15.89 -6.71
N PHE A 307 8.78 16.53 -7.35
CA PHE A 307 8.91 17.83 -8.01
C PHE A 307 8.57 18.92 -7.03
N GLU A 308 9.45 19.94 -6.92
CA GLU A 308 9.17 21.15 -6.16
C GLU A 308 9.27 22.36 -7.05
N LEU A 309 8.24 23.21 -7.04
CA LEU A 309 8.20 24.48 -7.73
C LEU A 309 8.35 25.59 -6.69
N VAL A 310 9.30 26.52 -6.92
CA VAL A 310 9.60 27.64 -6.04
C VAL A 310 9.52 28.93 -6.85
N LEU A 311 8.53 29.78 -6.56
CA LEU A 311 8.28 30.98 -7.33
C LEU A 311 8.17 32.23 -6.44
N PRO A 312 8.78 33.35 -6.81
CA PRO A 312 8.56 34.61 -6.11
C PRO A 312 7.12 35.10 -6.36
N PRO A 313 6.40 35.58 -5.34
CA PRO A 313 5.02 36.06 -5.51
C PRO A 313 4.91 37.41 -6.24
N GLY A 314 6.03 38.05 -6.51
CA GLY A 314 6.11 39.34 -7.23
C GLY A 314 5.98 40.54 -6.33
N ALA A 315 6.38 41.74 -6.86
CA ALA A 315 6.45 42.98 -6.10
C ALA A 315 5.09 43.50 -5.59
N ASN A 316 4.00 43.13 -6.30
CA ASN A 316 2.62 43.52 -5.95
C ASN A 316 1.83 42.41 -5.23
N ALA A 317 2.52 41.47 -4.60
CA ALA A 317 1.88 40.43 -3.82
C ALA A 317 1.22 41.02 -2.56
N PRO A 318 0.07 40.48 -2.12
CA PRO A 318 -0.50 40.84 -0.82
C PRO A 318 0.44 40.44 0.32
N ALA A 319 0.22 41.04 1.51
CA ALA A 319 1.04 40.73 2.70
C ALA A 319 1.01 39.24 3.09
N GLN A 320 -0.09 38.56 2.74
CA GLN A 320 -0.25 37.11 2.89
C GLN A 320 -0.62 36.53 1.53
N PRO A 321 0.37 36.14 0.73
CA PRO A 321 0.10 35.52 -0.56
C PRO A 321 -0.37 34.09 -0.36
N GLU A 322 -1.48 33.76 -1.03
CA GLU A 322 -2.05 32.43 -1.09
C GLU A 322 -1.99 31.93 -2.53
N ALA A 323 -1.63 30.67 -2.70
CA ALA A 323 -1.62 30.06 -4.03
C ALA A 323 -1.93 28.55 -3.95
N ARG A 324 -2.43 28.05 -5.08
CA ARG A 324 -2.67 26.62 -5.29
C ARG A 324 -2.09 26.19 -6.64
N LEU A 325 -1.41 25.07 -6.64
CA LEU A 325 -1.00 24.39 -7.87
C LEU A 325 -2.11 23.39 -8.24
N VAL A 326 -2.83 23.67 -9.32
CA VAL A 326 -3.88 22.81 -9.86
C VAL A 326 -3.27 21.91 -10.92
N ILE A 327 -3.22 20.60 -10.66
CA ILE A 327 -2.63 19.60 -11.53
C ILE A 327 -3.50 18.33 -11.49
N GLU A 328 -3.95 17.86 -12.67
CA GLU A 328 -4.93 16.77 -12.77
C GLU A 328 -6.19 17.04 -11.91
N ASN A 329 -6.51 16.13 -11.00
CA ASN A 329 -7.62 16.24 -10.06
C ASN A 329 -7.20 16.76 -8.68
N GLN A 330 -6.02 17.35 -8.56
CA GLN A 330 -5.46 17.85 -7.29
C GLN A 330 -5.36 19.38 -7.28
N SER A 331 -5.48 19.94 -6.10
CA SER A 331 -5.30 21.35 -5.80
C SER A 331 -4.38 21.49 -4.60
N LEU A 332 -3.08 21.50 -4.86
CA LEU A 332 -2.03 21.51 -3.83
C LEU A 332 -1.87 22.93 -3.28
N VAL A 333 -1.90 23.07 -1.96
CA VAL A 333 -1.72 24.36 -1.29
C VAL A 333 -0.26 24.74 -1.29
N GLY A 334 0.05 25.93 -1.76
CA GLY A 334 1.39 26.50 -1.68
C GLY A 334 1.72 26.99 -0.27
N THR A 335 2.99 26.98 0.07
CA THR A 335 3.52 27.52 1.33
C THR A 335 4.55 28.59 1.05
N VAL A 336 4.45 29.71 1.75
CA VAL A 336 5.47 30.79 1.65
C VAL A 336 6.63 30.41 2.56
N ASP A 337 7.83 30.37 2.00
CA ASP A 337 9.05 30.13 2.78
C ASP A 337 9.61 31.39 3.46
N ALA A 338 10.69 31.23 4.23
CA ALA A 338 11.31 32.35 4.96
C ALA A 338 11.90 33.44 4.03
N ALA A 339 12.15 33.12 2.76
CA ALA A 339 12.62 34.08 1.76
C ALA A 339 11.44 34.75 1.04
N GLY A 340 10.19 34.41 1.37
CA GLY A 340 8.98 34.96 0.76
C GLY A 340 8.60 34.28 -0.56
N ALA A 341 9.24 33.18 -0.94
CA ALA A 341 8.90 32.44 -2.15
C ALA A 341 7.76 31.44 -1.90
N MET A 342 6.87 31.30 -2.88
CA MET A 342 5.80 30.32 -2.87
C MET A 342 6.32 28.96 -3.32
N ARG A 343 6.07 27.92 -2.52
CA ARG A 343 6.54 26.55 -2.75
C ARG A 343 5.39 25.58 -2.90
N PHE A 344 5.53 24.66 -3.86
CA PHE A 344 4.57 23.57 -4.10
C PHE A 344 5.34 22.27 -4.31
N ARG A 345 4.90 21.17 -3.70
CA ARG A 345 5.41 19.83 -3.99
C ARG A 345 4.36 18.99 -4.69
N PHE A 346 4.83 18.17 -5.62
CA PHE A 346 4.03 17.20 -6.35
C PHE A 346 4.83 15.92 -6.60
N SER A 347 4.17 14.77 -6.58
CA SER A 347 4.77 13.49 -6.95
C SER A 347 4.01 12.89 -8.12
N PRO A 348 4.63 12.75 -9.31
CA PRO A 348 3.96 12.18 -10.48
C PRO A 348 3.76 10.68 -10.29
N LYS A 349 2.51 10.23 -10.40
CA LYS A 349 2.14 8.81 -10.29
C LYS A 349 2.39 8.02 -11.57
N GLU A 350 2.32 8.64 -12.73
CA GLU A 350 2.39 7.99 -14.02
C GLU A 350 3.49 8.60 -14.89
N ALA A 351 4.12 7.77 -15.72
CA ALA A 351 5.04 8.23 -16.74
C ALA A 351 4.25 8.84 -17.91
N LYS A 352 4.08 10.17 -17.90
CA LYS A 352 3.35 10.94 -18.91
C LYS A 352 3.70 12.42 -18.83
N ALA A 353 3.22 13.20 -19.78
CA ALA A 353 3.23 14.66 -19.70
C ALA A 353 2.15 15.15 -18.73
N TYR A 354 2.54 16.03 -17.82
CA TYR A 354 1.67 16.73 -16.90
C TYR A 354 1.57 18.20 -17.29
N ARG A 355 0.40 18.80 -17.02
CA ARG A 355 0.17 20.24 -17.11
C ARG A 355 -0.42 20.74 -15.81
N TYR A 356 -0.04 21.93 -15.40
CA TYR A 356 -0.57 22.57 -14.20
C TYR A 356 -0.89 24.06 -14.46
N THR A 357 -1.75 24.58 -13.58
CA THR A 357 -2.07 26.01 -13.51
C THR A 357 -1.93 26.47 -12.07
N ILE A 358 -1.38 27.66 -11.86
CA ILE A 358 -1.36 28.29 -10.54
C ILE A 358 -2.59 29.18 -10.39
N ARG A 359 -3.25 29.08 -9.25
CA ARG A 359 -4.32 29.98 -8.81
C ARG A 359 -3.85 30.71 -7.57
N SER A 360 -3.90 32.05 -7.60
CA SER A 360 -3.32 32.85 -6.53
C SER A 360 -4.02 34.20 -6.37
N ASN A 361 -3.95 34.74 -5.13
CA ASN A 361 -4.27 36.14 -4.88
C ASN A 361 -3.09 37.08 -5.19
N ALA A 362 -1.88 36.55 -5.52
CA ALA A 362 -0.74 37.30 -5.99
C ALA A 362 -0.80 37.42 -7.53
N PRO A 363 -0.96 38.64 -8.10
CA PRO A 363 -1.18 38.81 -9.53
C PRO A 363 -0.07 38.24 -10.43
N ALA A 364 1.16 38.19 -9.94
CA ALA A 364 2.30 37.65 -10.69
C ALA A 364 2.28 36.11 -10.81
N LEU A 365 1.50 35.42 -9.96
CA LEU A 365 1.38 33.98 -9.96
C LEU A 365 0.06 33.49 -10.56
N ASP A 366 -1.01 34.29 -10.46
CA ASP A 366 -2.32 33.83 -10.88
C ASP A 366 -2.39 33.62 -12.40
N GLY A 367 -2.94 32.47 -12.79
CA GLY A 367 -3.08 32.07 -14.18
C GLY A 367 -1.81 31.55 -14.85
N LEU A 368 -0.65 31.53 -14.17
CA LEU A 368 0.55 30.90 -14.72
C LEU A 368 0.29 29.42 -15.02
N THR A 369 0.75 29.01 -16.19
CA THR A 369 0.64 27.60 -16.63
C THR A 369 2.00 27.03 -16.94
N GLY A 370 2.20 25.78 -16.58
CA GLY A 370 3.42 25.05 -16.87
C GLY A 370 3.16 23.57 -17.14
N GLY A 371 4.23 22.83 -17.30
CA GLY A 371 4.16 21.38 -17.49
C GLY A 371 5.49 20.71 -17.21
N LEU A 372 5.45 19.39 -17.14
CA LEU A 372 6.64 18.53 -17.02
C LEU A 372 6.35 17.17 -17.64
N THR A 373 7.38 16.40 -17.95
CA THR A 373 7.25 15.01 -18.39
C THR A 373 7.82 14.09 -17.33
N SER A 374 6.95 13.27 -16.74
CA SER A 374 7.39 12.17 -15.89
C SER A 374 7.79 10.97 -16.74
N VAL A 375 8.88 10.31 -16.35
CA VAL A 375 9.47 9.15 -17.04
C VAL A 375 9.64 7.98 -16.09
N GLN A 376 9.56 6.76 -16.60
CA GLN A 376 9.88 5.58 -15.82
C GLN A 376 11.36 5.60 -15.38
N PRO A 377 11.68 5.03 -14.20
CA PRO A 377 13.06 4.82 -13.81
C PRO A 377 13.80 3.95 -14.81
N ALA A 378 15.08 4.22 -15.00
CA ALA A 378 15.92 3.36 -15.84
C ALA A 378 16.10 1.99 -15.15
N PRO A 379 16.11 0.87 -15.89
CA PRO A 379 16.29 -0.48 -15.31
C PRO A 379 17.54 -0.60 -14.44
N GLU A 380 18.61 0.08 -14.81
CA GLU A 380 19.90 0.11 -14.09
C GLU A 380 19.89 0.96 -12.81
N ALA A 381 18.82 1.69 -12.53
CA ALA A 381 18.70 2.48 -11.30
C ALA A 381 18.87 1.60 -10.05
N ALA A 382 18.30 0.39 -10.06
CA ALA A 382 18.40 -0.60 -8.99
C ALA A 382 19.84 -1.07 -8.68
N LEU A 383 20.79 -0.86 -9.60
CA LEU A 383 22.20 -1.20 -9.40
C LEU A 383 22.94 -0.16 -8.54
N ARG A 384 22.29 0.95 -8.20
CA ARG A 384 22.87 2.05 -7.42
C ARG A 384 22.01 2.37 -6.20
N PRO A 385 22.01 1.51 -5.17
CA PRO A 385 21.26 1.76 -3.95
C PRO A 385 21.61 3.10 -3.32
N ASP A 386 20.60 3.78 -2.76
CA ASP A 386 20.81 5.03 -2.05
C ASP A 386 21.47 4.76 -0.68
N PRO A 387 22.68 5.26 -0.44
CA PRO A 387 23.34 5.10 0.86
C PRO A 387 22.65 5.90 1.97
N GLN A 388 21.85 6.92 1.64
CA GLN A 388 21.08 7.70 2.61
C GLN A 388 19.81 6.96 3.08
N LEU A 389 19.32 5.98 2.29
CA LEU A 389 18.13 5.17 2.60
C LEU A 389 18.53 3.71 2.88
N PRO A 390 19.29 3.44 3.96
CA PRO A 390 19.94 2.15 4.17
C PRO A 390 18.97 0.97 4.39
N ASN A 391 17.71 1.24 4.69
CA ASN A 391 16.69 0.23 4.98
C ASN A 391 15.42 0.42 4.13
N TRP A 392 15.56 0.95 2.90
CA TRP A 392 14.42 1.12 2.00
C TRP A 392 14.54 0.19 0.80
N TRP A 393 13.40 -0.36 0.40
CA TRP A 393 13.23 -1.20 -0.78
C TRP A 393 12.09 -0.65 -1.63
N THR A 394 12.14 -0.92 -2.92
CA THR A 394 11.11 -0.48 -3.87
C THR A 394 10.95 -1.49 -5.00
N ASP A 395 9.98 -1.27 -5.87
CA ASP A 395 9.67 -2.13 -7.00
C ASP A 395 10.88 -2.30 -7.93
N ASP A 396 11.06 -3.50 -8.45
CA ASP A 396 12.15 -3.81 -9.39
C ASP A 396 11.83 -3.23 -10.77
N PRO A 397 12.62 -2.25 -11.27
CA PRO A 397 12.38 -1.58 -12.55
C PRO A 397 12.84 -2.41 -13.77
N SER A 398 13.37 -3.63 -13.56
CA SER A 398 13.85 -4.45 -14.67
C SER A 398 12.69 -4.85 -15.58
N PRO A 399 12.88 -4.84 -16.92
CA PRO A 399 11.84 -5.22 -17.87
C PRO A 399 11.26 -6.62 -17.64
N ALA A 400 12.06 -7.54 -17.10
CA ALA A 400 11.63 -8.89 -16.78
C ALA A 400 10.53 -8.96 -15.70
N GLN A 401 10.46 -7.97 -14.82
CA GLN A 401 9.49 -7.90 -13.72
C GLN A 401 8.28 -6.99 -14.03
N MET A 402 8.25 -6.36 -15.19
CA MET A 402 7.14 -5.49 -15.58
C MET A 402 5.96 -6.29 -16.13
N GLU A 403 4.74 -5.90 -15.76
CA GLU A 403 3.49 -6.32 -16.42
C GLU A 403 2.96 -5.14 -17.25
N GLY A 404 3.14 -5.20 -18.58
CA GLY A 404 2.92 -4.04 -19.42
C GLY A 404 3.81 -2.86 -19.00
N ARG A 405 3.20 -1.75 -18.54
CA ARG A 405 3.90 -0.58 -18.02
C ARG A 405 4.12 -0.61 -16.50
N LEU A 406 3.55 -1.60 -15.81
CA LEU A 406 3.54 -1.65 -14.34
C LEU A 406 4.84 -2.25 -13.82
N ILE A 407 5.63 -1.42 -13.15
CA ILE A 407 6.95 -1.78 -12.61
C ILE A 407 6.77 -2.82 -11.48
N GLY A 408 7.53 -3.92 -11.57
CA GLY A 408 7.56 -4.95 -10.54
C GLY A 408 6.29 -5.82 -10.44
N ALA A 409 5.23 -5.57 -11.21
CA ALA A 409 3.94 -6.24 -11.05
C ALA A 409 3.99 -7.76 -11.31
N LYS A 410 4.92 -8.24 -12.13
CA LYS A 410 5.15 -9.69 -12.33
C LYS A 410 5.69 -10.38 -11.08
N THR A 411 6.29 -9.64 -10.16
CA THR A 411 6.77 -10.22 -8.89
C THR A 411 5.61 -10.66 -7.98
N VAL A 412 4.44 -10.04 -8.15
CA VAL A 412 3.18 -10.38 -7.45
C VAL A 412 2.34 -11.34 -8.28
N ASN A 413 2.01 -11.00 -9.54
CA ASN A 413 1.01 -11.72 -10.32
C ASN A 413 1.41 -13.15 -10.68
N ARG A 414 2.69 -13.51 -10.65
CA ARG A 414 3.15 -14.89 -10.80
C ARG A 414 2.56 -15.85 -9.75
N TRP A 415 2.12 -15.34 -8.62
CA TRP A 415 1.54 -16.07 -7.50
C TRP A 415 0.00 -16.04 -7.48
N ARG A 416 -0.62 -15.55 -8.55
CA ARG A 416 -2.06 -15.29 -8.59
C ARG A 416 -2.89 -16.47 -8.16
N ALA A 417 -2.63 -17.65 -8.71
CA ALA A 417 -3.37 -18.85 -8.36
C ALA A 417 -3.23 -19.20 -6.87
N ASP A 418 -2.04 -19.03 -6.31
CA ASP A 418 -1.76 -19.41 -4.92
C ASP A 418 -2.48 -18.49 -3.94
N PHE A 419 -2.32 -17.16 -4.09
CA PHE A 419 -2.94 -16.22 -3.14
C PHE A 419 -4.48 -16.17 -3.28
N LEU A 420 -5.03 -16.37 -4.48
CA LEU A 420 -6.48 -16.42 -4.64
C LEU A 420 -7.06 -17.70 -4.05
N ARG A 421 -6.40 -18.85 -4.18
CA ARG A 421 -6.83 -20.09 -3.53
C ARG A 421 -6.74 -20.02 -2.01
N ASP A 422 -5.71 -19.38 -1.44
CA ASP A 422 -5.65 -19.13 0.01
C ASP A 422 -6.83 -18.24 0.45
N PHE A 423 -7.13 -17.19 -0.29
CA PHE A 423 -8.25 -16.30 0.01
C PHE A 423 -9.58 -17.07 -0.04
N ALA A 424 -9.82 -17.88 -1.08
CA ALA A 424 -11.01 -18.73 -1.17
C ALA A 424 -11.13 -19.71 0.01
N ALA A 425 -10.02 -20.37 0.38
CA ALA A 425 -9.99 -21.30 1.49
C ALA A 425 -10.31 -20.64 2.85
N ARG A 426 -9.92 -19.37 3.01
CA ARG A 426 -10.27 -18.57 4.21
C ARG A 426 -11.73 -18.15 4.21
N LEU A 427 -12.29 -17.80 3.05
CA LEU A 427 -13.71 -17.47 2.90
C LEU A 427 -14.61 -18.66 3.22
N GLU A 428 -14.22 -19.90 2.89
CA GLU A 428 -14.99 -21.10 3.29
C GLU A 428 -15.21 -21.18 4.80
N ARG A 429 -14.32 -20.61 5.62
CA ARG A 429 -14.48 -20.59 7.09
C ARG A 429 -15.61 -19.68 7.57
N CYS A 430 -16.12 -18.78 6.70
CA CYS A 430 -17.30 -17.95 7.00
C CYS A 430 -18.62 -18.71 6.92
N ARG A 431 -18.62 -19.91 6.30
CA ARG A 431 -19.81 -20.75 6.19
C ARG A 431 -20.03 -21.55 7.48
N ALA A 432 -21.29 -21.84 7.75
CA ALA A 432 -21.59 -22.76 8.83
C ALA A 432 -20.89 -24.12 8.59
N PRO A 433 -20.34 -24.76 9.62
CA PRO A 433 -19.80 -26.11 9.50
C PRO A 433 -20.83 -27.04 8.88
N LYS A 434 -20.40 -27.86 7.93
CA LYS A 434 -21.28 -28.91 7.39
C LYS A 434 -21.59 -29.90 8.53
N PRO A 435 -22.84 -30.35 8.67
CA PRO A 435 -23.25 -31.29 9.70
C PRO A 435 -22.52 -32.63 9.57
#